data_7cdb3c9afef8871ac8d8ee155349ab4a
#
_entry.id   7cdb3c9afef8871ac8d8ee155349ab4a
#
_cell.length_a   1.000
_cell.length_b   1.000
_cell.length_c   1.000
_cell.angle_alpha   90.00
_cell.angle_beta   90.00
_cell.angle_gamma   90.00
#
_symmetry.space_group_name_H-M   'P 1'
#
loop_
_entity.id
_entity.type
_entity.pdbx_description
1 polymer ?
#
loop_
_entity_poly.entity_id
_entity_poly.type
_entity_poly.pdbx_seq_one_letter_code
_entity_poly.pdbx_strand_id
1 'polypeptide(L)'
;LVTIVQGMECFSGNAILEKPVTKAIQELPLPARTPVVAIYKFEDLTGQRKSRDGIADFSSAVTQAPEAYLIRALKASNFFKVVERKGLDHLTKERQLIRSTREKFDDEDKQLPLLYAGVILEGGIVDYNTNLLSGGVGARYLGIGNSKQYREDKVVVSIRMVSVSTGEILLDILTSKA
;
A
#
# COMPACT_ATOMS: atom_id res chain seq x y z
N LEU A 1 -14.82 3.70 54.81
CA LEU A 1 -14.72 2.90 53.56
C LEU A 1 -14.52 3.87 52.39
N VAL A 2 -13.28 4.09 52.01
CA VAL A 2 -12.93 4.95 50.86
C VAL A 2 -12.72 4.04 49.68
N THR A 3 -13.63 4.09 48.74
CA THR A 3 -13.53 3.36 47.45
C THR A 3 -12.67 4.18 46.51
N ILE A 4 -11.44 3.74 46.26
CA ILE A 4 -10.58 4.31 45.22
C ILE A 4 -11.10 3.75 43.90
N VAL A 5 -11.82 4.58 43.14
CA VAL A 5 -12.06 4.33 41.70
C VAL A 5 -10.85 4.85 40.94
N GLN A 6 -9.93 3.95 40.60
CA GLN A 6 -8.87 4.26 39.61
C GLN A 6 -9.52 4.41 38.26
N GLY A 7 -9.57 5.66 37.77
CA GLY A 7 -9.98 5.97 36.42
C GLY A 7 -9.01 5.31 35.43
N MET A 8 -9.51 4.35 34.67
CA MET A 8 -8.88 3.95 33.41
C MET A 8 -8.97 5.14 32.45
N GLU A 9 -7.88 5.88 32.32
CA GLU A 9 -7.74 6.82 31.20
C GLU A 9 -7.68 6.00 29.92
N CYS A 10 -8.81 5.94 29.20
CA CYS A 10 -8.81 5.53 27.80
C CYS A 10 -7.90 6.50 27.05
N PHE A 11 -6.79 6.02 26.52
CA PHE A 11 -5.99 6.74 25.55
C PHE A 11 -6.86 6.97 24.31
N SER A 12 -7.52 8.12 24.26
CA SER A 12 -8.20 8.63 23.09
C SER A 12 -7.13 9.21 22.14
N GLY A 13 -6.40 8.33 21.47
CA GLY A 13 -5.56 8.75 20.36
C GLY A 13 -6.45 9.14 19.19
N ASN A 14 -6.45 10.41 18.80
CA ASN A 14 -7.13 10.84 17.59
C ASN A 14 -6.54 10.10 16.39
N ALA A 15 -7.41 9.52 15.56
CA ALA A 15 -6.99 8.91 14.31
C ALA A 15 -6.30 9.96 13.42
N ILE A 16 -5.05 9.69 13.04
CA ILE A 16 -4.28 10.58 12.16
C ILE A 16 -4.46 10.08 10.73
N LEU A 17 -4.96 10.95 9.86
CA LEU A 17 -5.00 10.68 8.43
C LEU A 17 -3.57 10.78 7.88
N GLU A 18 -2.96 9.66 7.54
CA GLU A 18 -1.65 9.66 6.90
C GLU A 18 -1.70 10.42 5.57
N LYS A 19 -0.75 11.34 5.37
CA LYS A 19 -0.59 12.03 4.09
C LYS A 19 0.06 11.06 3.08
N PRO A 20 -0.65 10.68 2.02
CA PRO A 20 -0.21 9.54 1.19
C PRO A 20 0.91 9.86 0.20
N VAL A 21 1.21 11.14 -0.03
CA VAL A 21 2.00 11.54 -1.20
C VAL A 21 2.83 12.77 -0.88
N THR A 22 4.05 12.79 -1.39
CA THR A 22 4.90 13.97 -1.34
C THR A 22 4.29 15.09 -2.16
N LYS A 23 4.48 16.35 -1.73
CA LYS A 23 4.00 17.54 -2.48
C LYS A 23 4.43 17.52 -3.95
N ALA A 24 5.62 16.99 -4.24
CA ALA A 24 6.15 16.87 -5.61
C ALA A 24 5.23 16.12 -6.57
N ILE A 25 4.49 15.11 -6.11
CA ILE A 25 3.55 14.37 -6.97
C ILE A 25 2.28 15.19 -7.24
N GLN A 26 1.85 15.99 -6.28
CA GLN A 26 0.67 16.85 -6.43
C GLN A 26 0.92 18.06 -7.33
N GLU A 27 2.17 18.48 -7.46
CA GLU A 27 2.60 19.63 -8.27
C GLU A 27 2.90 19.26 -9.73
N LEU A 28 2.84 17.97 -10.09
CA LEU A 28 3.06 17.54 -11.48
C LEU A 28 1.93 18.05 -12.38
N PRO A 29 2.24 18.48 -13.62
CA PRO A 29 1.22 18.91 -14.59
C PRO A 29 0.29 17.77 -14.94
N LEU A 30 -1.02 18.01 -14.92
CA LEU A 30 -2.02 17.00 -15.23
C LEU A 30 -1.92 16.53 -16.68
N PRO A 31 -2.14 15.22 -16.96
CA PRO A 31 -2.13 14.71 -18.32
C PRO A 31 -3.31 15.24 -19.13
N ALA A 32 -3.14 15.40 -20.43
CA ALA A 32 -4.20 15.83 -21.35
C ALA A 32 -5.39 14.85 -21.36
N ARG A 33 -5.15 13.57 -21.07
CA ARG A 33 -6.16 12.54 -20.86
C ARG A 33 -5.80 11.72 -19.64
N THR A 34 -6.76 11.53 -18.76
CA THR A 34 -6.59 10.70 -17.56
C THR A 34 -6.86 9.23 -17.90
N PRO A 35 -5.83 8.38 -18.00
CA PRO A 35 -6.02 6.98 -18.30
C PRO A 35 -6.74 6.27 -17.14
N VAL A 36 -7.60 5.30 -17.51
CA VAL A 36 -8.25 4.42 -16.54
C VAL A 36 -7.34 3.25 -16.26
N VAL A 37 -6.99 3.07 -14.99
CA VAL A 37 -6.06 2.03 -14.54
C VAL A 37 -6.71 1.08 -13.55
N ALA A 38 -6.41 -0.21 -13.68
CA ALA A 38 -6.77 -1.25 -12.75
C ALA A 38 -5.52 -1.85 -12.10
N ILE A 39 -5.60 -2.18 -10.81
CA ILE A 39 -4.56 -2.91 -10.09
C ILE A 39 -5.11 -4.30 -9.81
N TYR A 40 -4.44 -5.33 -10.33
CA TYR A 40 -4.85 -6.73 -10.13
C TYR A 40 -4.01 -7.41 -9.07
N LYS A 41 -2.71 -7.29 -9.16
CA LYS A 41 -1.79 -7.96 -8.28
C LYS A 41 -0.66 -7.02 -7.88
N PHE A 42 -0.63 -6.64 -6.62
CA PHE A 42 0.45 -5.86 -6.04
C PHE A 42 0.64 -6.33 -4.60
N GLU A 43 1.60 -7.22 -4.39
CA GLU A 43 1.75 -8.01 -3.17
C GLU A 43 3.18 -7.96 -2.64
N ASP A 44 3.34 -8.48 -1.42
CA ASP A 44 4.65 -8.78 -0.87
C ASP A 44 5.15 -10.12 -1.46
N LEU A 45 6.17 -10.04 -2.29
CA LEU A 45 6.82 -11.18 -2.93
C LEU A 45 8.10 -11.61 -2.20
N THR A 46 8.50 -10.91 -1.12
CA THR A 46 9.73 -11.22 -0.38
C THR A 46 9.57 -12.42 0.54
N GLY A 47 8.38 -12.64 1.06
CA GLY A 47 8.08 -13.69 2.04
C GLY A 47 8.83 -13.52 3.36
N GLN A 48 9.50 -12.38 3.58
CA GLN A 48 10.35 -12.16 4.73
C GLN A 48 9.55 -11.89 6.00
N ARG A 49 10.03 -12.45 7.11
CA ARG A 49 9.47 -12.27 8.43
C ARG A 49 10.38 -11.39 9.28
N LYS A 50 9.80 -10.69 10.25
CA LYS A 50 10.56 -9.90 11.21
C LYS A 50 11.46 -10.83 12.02
N SER A 51 12.72 -10.43 12.20
CA SER A 51 13.61 -11.05 13.15
C SER A 51 13.75 -10.12 14.36
N ARG A 52 13.54 -10.64 15.55
CA ARG A 52 13.73 -9.93 16.82
C ARG A 52 14.68 -10.74 17.69
N ASP A 53 15.82 -10.16 18.02
CA ASP A 53 16.83 -10.76 18.92
C ASP A 53 17.22 -12.22 18.58
N GLY A 54 17.32 -12.56 17.28
CA GLY A 54 17.67 -13.90 16.83
C GLY A 54 16.54 -14.93 16.88
N ILE A 55 15.32 -14.50 17.26
CA ILE A 55 14.12 -15.34 17.25
C ILE A 55 13.29 -14.93 16.03
N ALA A 56 12.92 -15.91 15.18
CA ALA A 56 12.01 -15.66 14.06
C ALA A 56 10.64 -15.28 14.60
N ASP A 57 10.21 -14.03 14.36
CA ASP A 57 8.84 -13.61 14.61
C ASP A 57 7.95 -14.09 13.43
N PHE A 58 6.72 -14.50 13.75
CA PHE A 58 5.74 -14.90 12.73
C PHE A 58 5.16 -13.71 11.96
N SER A 59 5.46 -12.48 12.38
CA SER A 59 5.03 -11.25 11.71
C SER A 59 5.81 -11.01 10.41
N SER A 60 5.10 -10.56 9.36
CA SER A 60 5.76 -10.16 8.09
C SER A 60 6.64 -8.94 8.30
N ALA A 61 7.78 -8.90 7.61
CA ALA A 61 8.71 -7.78 7.67
C ALA A 61 8.15 -6.55 6.94
N VAL A 62 7.41 -6.77 5.85
CA VAL A 62 6.79 -5.74 5.03
C VAL A 62 5.26 -5.83 5.08
N THR A 63 4.58 -4.78 4.65
CA THR A 63 3.12 -4.75 4.60
C THR A 63 2.54 -5.85 3.72
N GLN A 64 1.45 -6.48 4.16
CA GLN A 64 0.74 -7.50 3.40
C GLN A 64 -0.28 -6.91 2.41
N ALA A 65 -0.51 -5.60 2.46
CA ALA A 65 -1.43 -4.89 1.58
C ALA A 65 -0.76 -3.67 0.93
N PRO A 66 0.37 -3.84 0.20
CA PRO A 66 1.07 -2.73 -0.42
C PRO A 66 0.24 -2.05 -1.52
N GLU A 67 -0.74 -2.75 -2.10
CA GLU A 67 -1.68 -2.18 -3.07
C GLU A 67 -2.48 -1.00 -2.52
N ALA A 68 -2.78 -0.98 -1.22
CA ALA A 68 -3.52 0.11 -0.61
C ALA A 68 -2.74 1.45 -0.69
N TYR A 69 -1.43 1.39 -0.48
CA TYR A 69 -0.55 2.55 -0.63
C TYR A 69 -0.44 2.99 -2.09
N LEU A 70 -0.34 2.03 -3.02
CA LEU A 70 -0.28 2.31 -4.46
C LEU A 70 -1.57 2.98 -4.95
N ILE A 71 -2.75 2.43 -4.61
CA ILE A 71 -4.06 3.02 -4.95
C ILE A 71 -4.14 4.44 -4.43
N ARG A 72 -3.74 4.67 -3.19
CA ARG A 72 -3.79 5.98 -2.56
C ARG A 72 -2.87 6.98 -3.25
N ALA A 73 -1.65 6.57 -3.60
CA ALA A 73 -0.70 7.40 -4.34
C ALA A 73 -1.21 7.77 -5.75
N LEU A 74 -1.73 6.80 -6.50
CA LEU A 74 -2.30 7.02 -7.82
C LEU A 74 -3.50 7.97 -7.80
N LYS A 75 -4.41 7.80 -6.83
CA LYS A 75 -5.55 8.70 -6.66
C LYS A 75 -5.13 10.11 -6.27
N ALA A 76 -4.15 10.26 -5.38
CA ALA A 76 -3.66 11.55 -4.94
C ALA A 76 -2.87 12.30 -6.02
N SER A 77 -2.28 11.60 -6.98
CA SER A 77 -1.58 12.21 -8.12
C SER A 77 -2.53 12.88 -9.12
N ASN A 78 -3.80 12.49 -9.16
CA ASN A 78 -4.79 12.89 -10.17
C ASN A 78 -4.41 12.55 -11.62
N PHE A 79 -3.35 11.75 -11.83
CA PHE A 79 -2.92 11.31 -13.16
C PHE A 79 -3.77 10.19 -13.73
N PHE A 80 -4.39 9.39 -12.83
CA PHE A 80 -5.09 8.17 -13.19
C PHE A 80 -6.50 8.13 -12.60
N LYS A 81 -7.41 7.55 -13.34
CA LYS A 81 -8.69 7.13 -12.82
C LYS A 81 -8.59 5.66 -12.41
N VAL A 82 -8.45 5.41 -11.11
CA VAL A 82 -8.28 4.05 -10.57
C VAL A 82 -9.64 3.38 -10.43
N VAL A 83 -9.77 2.16 -10.98
CA VAL A 83 -10.98 1.34 -10.91
C VAL A 83 -10.74 0.08 -10.07
N GLU A 84 -11.79 -0.32 -9.33
CA GLU A 84 -11.76 -1.52 -8.49
C GLU A 84 -11.78 -2.78 -9.34
N ARG A 85 -10.89 -3.73 -9.02
CA ARG A 85 -10.85 -5.06 -9.66
C ARG A 85 -10.65 -6.20 -8.64
N LYS A 86 -10.04 -5.92 -7.49
CA LYS A 86 -9.85 -6.93 -6.44
C LYS A 86 -11.19 -7.32 -5.79
N GLY A 87 -12.06 -6.33 -5.55
CA GLY A 87 -13.40 -6.51 -4.99
C GLY A 87 -14.52 -6.61 -6.05
N LEU A 88 -14.19 -6.98 -7.28
CA LEU A 88 -15.16 -7.00 -8.38
C LEU A 88 -16.36 -7.92 -8.12
N ASP A 89 -16.16 -9.04 -7.42
CA ASP A 89 -17.23 -9.97 -7.05
C ASP A 89 -18.25 -9.32 -6.12
N HIS A 90 -17.79 -8.54 -5.14
CA HIS A 90 -18.68 -7.79 -4.24
C HIS A 90 -19.46 -6.72 -4.99
N LEU A 91 -18.77 -5.99 -5.87
CA LEU A 91 -19.40 -4.98 -6.72
C LEU A 91 -20.45 -5.61 -7.65
N THR A 92 -20.17 -6.77 -8.22
CA THR A 92 -21.08 -7.49 -9.10
C THR A 92 -22.32 -7.96 -8.36
N LYS A 93 -22.15 -8.52 -7.15
CA LYS A 93 -23.27 -8.93 -6.28
C LYS A 93 -24.15 -7.73 -5.91
N GLU A 94 -23.56 -6.61 -5.54
CA GLU A 94 -24.32 -5.40 -5.21
C GLU A 94 -25.10 -4.88 -6.41
N ARG A 95 -24.50 -4.88 -7.60
CA ARG A 95 -25.19 -4.50 -8.84
C ARG A 95 -26.36 -5.43 -9.19
N GLN A 96 -26.21 -6.74 -8.92
CA GLN A 96 -27.31 -7.69 -9.09
C GLN A 96 -28.44 -7.43 -8.11
N LEU A 97 -28.11 -7.15 -6.85
CA LEU A 97 -29.11 -6.79 -5.82
C LEU A 97 -29.88 -5.53 -6.21
N ILE A 98 -29.19 -4.48 -6.63
CA ILE A 98 -29.83 -3.24 -7.09
C ILE A 98 -30.76 -3.52 -8.27
N ARG A 99 -30.31 -4.30 -9.26
CA ARG A 99 -31.15 -4.65 -10.41
C ARG A 99 -32.42 -5.39 -10.00
N SER A 100 -32.28 -6.44 -9.20
CA SER A 100 -33.44 -7.23 -8.75
C SER A 100 -34.40 -6.44 -7.86
N THR A 101 -33.89 -5.44 -7.13
CA THR A 101 -34.75 -4.55 -6.32
C THR A 101 -35.49 -3.57 -7.20
N ARG A 102 -34.85 -2.95 -8.18
CA ARG A 102 -35.44 -2.01 -9.13
C ARG A 102 -36.54 -2.69 -9.97
N GLU A 103 -36.27 -3.90 -10.46
CA GLU A 103 -37.28 -4.69 -11.19
C GLU A 103 -38.53 -4.96 -10.37
N LYS A 104 -38.43 -5.13 -9.04
CA LYS A 104 -39.58 -5.33 -8.16
C LYS A 104 -40.42 -4.07 -7.93
N PHE A 105 -39.82 -2.90 -8.09
CA PHE A 105 -40.44 -1.61 -7.83
C PHE A 105 -40.69 -0.78 -9.09
N ASP A 106 -40.64 -1.40 -10.27
CA ASP A 106 -40.79 -0.75 -11.58
C ASP A 106 -39.94 0.51 -11.77
N ASP A 107 -38.70 0.48 -11.18
CA ASP A 107 -37.74 1.57 -11.31
C ASP A 107 -36.96 1.41 -12.61
N GLU A 108 -37.21 2.29 -13.58
CA GLU A 108 -36.58 2.26 -14.92
C GLU A 108 -35.14 2.78 -14.97
N ASP A 109 -34.61 3.28 -13.86
CA ASP A 109 -33.24 3.81 -13.81
C ASP A 109 -32.20 2.75 -14.19
N LYS A 110 -31.50 2.99 -15.28
CA LYS A 110 -30.47 2.08 -15.79
C LYS A 110 -29.15 2.29 -15.05
N GLN A 111 -28.56 1.17 -14.61
CA GLN A 111 -27.20 1.22 -14.08
C GLN A 111 -26.21 1.59 -15.18
N LEU A 112 -25.32 2.55 -14.88
CA LEU A 112 -24.21 2.87 -15.77
C LEU A 112 -23.25 1.68 -15.92
N PRO A 113 -22.65 1.48 -17.09
CA PRO A 113 -21.64 0.43 -17.27
C PRO A 113 -20.44 0.69 -16.39
N LEU A 114 -19.76 -0.39 -15.99
CA LEU A 114 -18.47 -0.28 -15.32
C LEU A 114 -17.43 0.30 -16.29
N LEU A 115 -16.53 1.13 -15.76
CA LEU A 115 -15.42 1.64 -16.55
C LEU A 115 -14.45 0.52 -16.91
N TYR A 116 -14.04 0.48 -18.16
CA TYR A 116 -12.97 -0.41 -18.62
C TYR A 116 -11.61 0.21 -18.29
N ALA A 117 -10.69 -0.59 -17.76
CA ALA A 117 -9.32 -0.18 -17.62
C ALA A 117 -8.62 -0.24 -18.98
N GLY A 118 -7.96 0.84 -19.38
CA GLY A 118 -7.09 0.84 -20.56
C GLY A 118 -5.69 0.31 -20.24
N VAL A 119 -5.34 0.32 -18.95
CA VAL A 119 -4.03 -0.06 -18.44
C VAL A 119 -4.19 -0.90 -17.18
N ILE A 120 -3.34 -1.91 -17.04
CA ILE A 120 -3.20 -2.73 -15.84
C ILE A 120 -1.87 -2.38 -15.17
N LEU A 121 -1.89 -2.22 -13.85
CA LEU A 121 -0.71 -2.17 -13.00
C LEU A 121 -0.56 -3.47 -12.22
N GLU A 122 0.64 -4.04 -12.29
CA GLU A 122 1.04 -5.22 -11.57
C GLU A 122 2.42 -5.03 -10.96
N GLY A 123 2.74 -5.80 -9.92
CA GLY A 123 4.04 -5.74 -9.27
C GLY A 123 3.98 -6.10 -7.80
N GLY A 124 4.92 -5.56 -7.04
CA GLY A 124 4.98 -5.79 -5.60
C GLY A 124 6.32 -5.41 -5.00
N ILE A 125 6.47 -5.75 -3.73
CA ILE A 125 7.74 -5.63 -3.02
C ILE A 125 8.53 -6.90 -3.31
N VAL A 126 9.67 -6.76 -4.01
CA VAL A 126 10.44 -7.89 -4.52
C VAL A 126 11.67 -8.20 -3.68
N ASP A 127 12.15 -7.23 -2.90
CA ASP A 127 13.26 -7.42 -1.99
C ASP A 127 13.13 -6.51 -0.76
N TYR A 128 13.55 -7.04 0.37
CA TYR A 128 13.64 -6.31 1.64
C TYR A 128 14.87 -6.79 2.39
N ASN A 129 15.84 -5.91 2.55
CA ASN A 129 17.10 -6.21 3.24
C ASN A 129 17.23 -5.34 4.48
N THR A 130 17.58 -5.99 5.59
CA THR A 130 17.90 -5.33 6.86
C THR A 130 19.38 -5.52 7.15
N ASN A 131 20.14 -4.46 7.12
CA ASN A 131 21.55 -4.47 7.49
C ASN A 131 21.75 -3.88 8.89
N LEU A 132 22.33 -4.67 9.78
CA LEU A 132 22.82 -4.19 11.06
C LEU A 132 24.24 -3.64 10.86
N LEU A 133 24.36 -2.33 10.80
CA LEU A 133 25.67 -1.67 10.76
C LEU A 133 26.11 -1.40 12.20
N SER A 134 27.08 -2.16 12.69
CA SER A 134 27.73 -1.91 13.98
C SER A 134 28.91 -0.97 13.76
N GLY A 135 28.73 0.33 14.02
CA GLY A 135 29.80 1.31 14.09
C GLY A 135 30.39 1.36 15.49
N GLY A 136 31.50 0.66 15.71
CA GLY A 136 32.28 0.80 16.94
C GLY A 136 33.57 1.59 16.66
N VAL A 137 33.68 2.81 17.19
CA VAL A 137 34.99 3.44 17.37
C VAL A 137 35.61 2.78 18.61
N GLY A 138 36.51 1.86 18.36
CA GLY A 138 37.12 1.05 19.40
C GLY A 138 38.16 1.81 20.20
N ALA A 139 37.75 2.59 21.18
CA ALA A 139 38.58 2.97 22.30
C ALA A 139 37.88 2.43 23.58
N ARG A 140 38.20 1.21 23.96
CA ARG A 140 37.86 0.68 25.28
C ARG A 140 38.88 1.19 26.28
N TYR A 141 38.48 2.20 27.06
CA TYR A 141 39.20 2.58 28.26
C TYR A 141 38.35 2.14 29.46
N LEU A 142 38.90 1.28 30.29
CA LEU A 142 38.26 0.75 31.49
C LEU A 142 36.92 0.05 31.32
N GLY A 143 36.70 -0.66 30.21
CA GLY A 143 35.50 -1.49 30.04
C GLY A 143 34.22 -0.74 29.63
N ILE A 144 34.28 0.59 29.47
CA ILE A 144 33.16 1.42 29.02
C ILE A 144 33.37 1.72 27.53
N GLY A 145 32.65 1.02 26.67
CA GLY A 145 32.62 1.26 25.23
C GLY A 145 31.19 1.54 24.78
N ASN A 146 30.98 2.65 24.10
CA ASN A 146 29.67 3.00 23.54
C ASN A 146 29.59 2.41 22.13
N SER A 147 28.88 1.30 21.95
CA SER A 147 28.59 0.73 20.62
C SER A 147 27.26 1.27 20.14
N LYS A 148 27.26 2.04 19.06
CA LYS A 148 26.02 2.44 18.36
C LYS A 148 25.76 1.42 17.26
N GLN A 149 24.65 0.73 17.35
CA GLN A 149 24.14 -0.10 16.27
C GLN A 149 23.17 0.74 15.44
N TYR A 150 23.42 0.81 14.13
CA TYR A 150 22.52 1.41 13.16
C TYR A 150 21.87 0.28 12.36
N ARG A 151 20.58 0.40 12.15
CA ARG A 151 19.83 -0.49 11.28
C ARG A 151 19.45 0.27 10.03
N GLU A 152 19.83 -0.27 8.87
CA GLU A 152 19.44 0.22 7.58
C GLU A 152 18.49 -0.78 6.92
N ASP A 153 17.28 -0.36 6.64
CA ASP A 153 16.28 -1.18 5.96
C ASP A 153 16.17 -0.71 4.50
N LYS A 154 16.41 -1.62 3.55
CA LYS A 154 16.27 -1.36 2.12
C LYS A 154 15.08 -2.12 1.56
N VAL A 155 14.18 -1.41 0.90
CA VAL A 155 13.02 -1.98 0.22
C VAL A 155 13.17 -1.81 -1.29
N VAL A 156 12.91 -2.86 -2.06
CA VAL A 156 12.88 -2.81 -3.53
C VAL A 156 11.47 -3.13 -4.01
N VAL A 157 10.96 -2.27 -4.88
CA VAL A 157 9.61 -2.37 -5.44
C VAL A 157 9.70 -2.48 -6.96
N SER A 158 8.95 -3.43 -7.53
CA SER A 158 8.76 -3.58 -8.97
C SER A 158 7.35 -3.20 -9.37
N ILE A 159 7.21 -2.41 -10.44
CA ILE A 159 5.92 -2.01 -11.01
C ILE A 159 5.98 -2.16 -12.51
N ARG A 160 5.02 -2.90 -13.07
CA ARG A 160 4.80 -3.01 -14.52
C ARG A 160 3.47 -2.40 -14.91
N MET A 161 3.46 -1.71 -16.03
CA MET A 161 2.28 -1.12 -16.65
C MET A 161 2.03 -1.81 -17.99
N VAL A 162 0.87 -2.44 -18.14
CA VAL A 162 0.51 -3.24 -19.31
C VAL A 162 -0.70 -2.64 -20.00
N SER A 163 -0.62 -2.48 -21.32
CA SER A 163 -1.75 -2.08 -22.17
C SER A 163 -2.77 -3.20 -22.25
N VAL A 164 -4.04 -2.91 -21.94
CA VAL A 164 -5.12 -3.91 -22.06
C VAL A 164 -5.43 -4.24 -23.52
N SER A 165 -5.26 -3.28 -24.42
CA SER A 165 -5.60 -3.44 -25.84
C SER A 165 -4.59 -4.27 -26.62
N THR A 166 -3.29 -4.18 -26.26
CA THR A 166 -2.20 -4.82 -26.99
C THR A 166 -1.47 -5.91 -26.22
N GLY A 167 -1.60 -5.92 -24.88
CA GLY A 167 -0.78 -6.77 -24.01
C GLY A 167 0.67 -6.30 -23.88
N GLU A 168 1.02 -5.16 -24.46
CA GLU A 168 2.36 -4.61 -24.40
C GLU A 168 2.69 -4.08 -23.02
N ILE A 169 3.91 -4.34 -22.55
CA ILE A 169 4.45 -3.73 -21.35
C ILE A 169 4.89 -2.31 -21.70
N LEU A 170 4.09 -1.32 -21.27
CA LEU A 170 4.35 0.10 -21.55
C LEU A 170 5.45 0.66 -20.64
N LEU A 171 5.59 0.09 -19.47
CA LEU A 171 6.54 0.54 -18.45
C LEU A 171 6.90 -0.61 -17.52
N ASP A 172 8.18 -0.73 -17.21
CA ASP A 172 8.72 -1.62 -16.18
C ASP A 172 9.70 -0.83 -15.32
N ILE A 173 9.38 -0.69 -14.04
CA ILE A 173 10.17 0.08 -13.07
C ILE A 173 10.59 -0.83 -11.93
N LEU A 174 11.89 -0.78 -11.63
CA LEU A 174 12.45 -1.32 -10.41
C LEU A 174 13.03 -0.13 -9.61
N THR A 175 12.52 0.10 -8.42
CA THR A 175 12.97 1.19 -7.55
C THR A 175 13.33 0.69 -6.16
N SER A 176 14.30 1.32 -5.53
CA SER A 176 14.71 0.99 -4.17
C SER A 176 14.81 2.23 -3.30
N LYS A 177 14.52 2.05 -2.02
CA LYS A 177 14.70 3.05 -0.98
C LYS A 177 15.31 2.40 0.25
N ALA A 178 16.33 3.05 0.80
CA ALA A 178 17.00 2.74 2.05
C ALA A 178 16.69 3.85 3.08
#